data_faaca2cba611ffb4b9413dcacea1cf1e
#
_entry.id   faaca2cba611ffb4b9413dcacea1cf1e
#
_cell.length_a   1.000
_cell.length_b   1.000
_cell.length_c   1.000
_cell.angle_alpha   90.00
_cell.angle_beta   90.00
_cell.angle_gamma   90.00
#
_symmetry.space_group_name_H-M   'P 1'
#
loop_
_entity.id
_entity.type
_entity.pdbx_description
1 polymer ?
#
loop_
_entity_poly.entity_id
_entity_poly.type
_entity_poly.pdbx_seq_one_letter_code
_entity_poly.pdbx_strand_id
1 'polypeptide(L)'
;HFPNIARAVREVARVLKPVGLFLLVDNIALSDPELDDFDNRVEKWRDPSHGRSCTREEWHAFFTQAGLVVAYEENFRKTHNYDDWTVRSQLPAEEKAALEHFILASSDKIQHSYDIKTRSDGHLESFTSNAILLKGRKG
;
A
#
# COMPACT_ATOMS: atom_id res chain seq x y z
N HIS A 1 -0.87 -7.75 -7.11
CA HIS A 1 -1.46 -7.07 -8.29
C HIS A 1 -2.58 -7.90 -8.94
N PHE A 2 -3.56 -8.30 -8.14
CA PHE A 2 -4.71 -9.04 -8.67
C PHE A 2 -5.70 -8.05 -9.30
N PRO A 3 -6.21 -8.31 -10.52
CA PRO A 3 -7.21 -7.44 -11.14
C PRO A 3 -8.50 -7.33 -10.32
N ASN A 4 -8.83 -8.38 -9.57
CA ASN A 4 -10.01 -8.44 -8.72
C ASN A 4 -9.64 -9.06 -7.37
N ILE A 5 -9.37 -8.20 -6.40
CA ILE A 5 -8.89 -8.61 -5.07
C ILE A 5 -9.97 -9.41 -4.34
N ALA A 6 -11.23 -8.97 -4.42
CA ALA A 6 -12.33 -9.68 -3.75
C ALA A 6 -12.43 -11.12 -4.23
N ARG A 7 -12.30 -11.34 -5.53
CA ARG A 7 -12.31 -12.68 -6.13
C ARG A 7 -11.11 -13.50 -5.68
N ALA A 8 -9.93 -12.87 -5.64
CA ALA A 8 -8.70 -13.55 -5.20
C ALA A 8 -8.85 -14.04 -3.76
N VAL A 9 -9.38 -13.22 -2.86
CA VAL A 9 -9.59 -13.60 -1.46
C VAL A 9 -10.63 -14.72 -1.36
N ARG A 10 -11.72 -14.64 -2.13
CA ARG A 10 -12.73 -15.73 -2.16
C ARG A 10 -12.12 -17.07 -2.61
N GLU A 11 -11.23 -17.02 -3.63
CA GLU A 11 -10.57 -18.23 -4.11
C GLU A 11 -9.60 -18.81 -3.07
N VAL A 12 -8.88 -17.96 -2.36
CA VAL A 12 -8.05 -18.41 -1.24
C VAL A 12 -8.90 -19.11 -0.19
N ALA A 13 -10.03 -18.51 0.20
CA ALA A 13 -10.93 -19.09 1.19
C ALA A 13 -11.50 -20.43 0.70
N ARG A 14 -11.83 -20.52 -0.61
CA ARG A 14 -12.38 -21.74 -1.20
C ARG A 14 -11.42 -22.93 -1.06
N VAL A 15 -10.12 -22.70 -1.31
CA VAL A 15 -9.14 -23.80 -1.30
C VAL A 15 -8.60 -24.11 0.09
N LEU A 16 -8.83 -23.26 1.08
CA LEU A 16 -8.41 -23.54 2.45
C LEU A 16 -9.24 -24.67 3.06
N LYS A 17 -8.58 -25.53 3.82
CA LYS A 17 -9.26 -26.52 4.66
C LYS A 17 -10.00 -25.81 5.79
N PRO A 18 -11.03 -26.45 6.39
CA PRO A 18 -11.67 -25.92 7.61
C PRO A 18 -10.61 -25.58 8.66
N VAL A 19 -10.77 -24.46 9.34
CA VAL A 19 -9.83 -23.84 10.29
C VAL A 19 -8.45 -23.52 9.68
N GLY A 20 -8.33 -23.58 8.36
CA GLY A 20 -7.12 -23.17 7.66
C GLY A 20 -6.85 -21.67 7.80
N LEU A 21 -5.59 -21.27 7.68
CA LEU A 21 -5.17 -19.90 7.88
C LEU A 21 -4.70 -19.28 6.57
N PHE A 22 -5.06 -18.01 6.38
CA PHE A 22 -4.55 -17.16 5.31
C PHE A 22 -3.81 -15.96 5.93
N LEU A 23 -2.54 -15.82 5.61
CA LEU A 23 -1.72 -14.71 6.08
C LEU A 23 -1.50 -13.73 4.93
N LEU A 24 -1.92 -12.48 5.13
CA LEU A 24 -1.76 -11.40 4.17
C LEU A 24 -0.84 -10.33 4.75
N VAL A 25 0.14 -9.88 3.96
CA VAL A 25 0.93 -8.69 4.25
C VAL A 25 0.89 -7.82 3.00
N ASP A 26 0.45 -6.57 3.15
CA ASP A 26 0.39 -5.65 2.01
C ASP A 26 0.43 -4.20 2.48
N ASN A 27 0.77 -3.32 1.54
CA ASN A 27 0.63 -1.89 1.76
C ASN A 27 -0.84 -1.52 1.75
N ILE A 28 -1.21 -0.53 2.57
CA ILE A 28 -2.59 -0.02 2.60
C ILE A 28 -2.60 1.48 2.37
N ALA A 29 -3.66 1.95 1.72
CA ALA A 29 -3.99 3.36 1.65
C ALA A 29 -4.77 3.74 2.91
N LEU A 30 -4.68 5.00 3.31
CA LEU A 30 -5.51 5.53 4.39
C LEU A 30 -6.89 5.90 3.83
N SER A 31 -7.91 5.87 4.71
CA SER A 31 -9.30 6.07 4.29
C SER A 31 -9.64 7.51 3.90
N ASP A 32 -8.81 8.49 4.29
CA ASP A 32 -8.98 9.87 3.84
C ASP A 32 -8.82 9.95 2.32
N PRO A 33 -9.79 10.51 1.57
CA PRO A 33 -9.74 10.52 0.11
C PRO A 33 -8.49 11.17 -0.48
N GLU A 34 -7.97 12.24 0.12
CA GLU A 34 -6.75 12.89 -0.34
C GLU A 34 -5.54 11.99 -0.16
N LEU A 35 -5.45 11.30 0.97
CA LEU A 35 -4.34 10.40 1.28
C LEU A 35 -4.41 9.13 0.42
N ASP A 36 -5.59 8.58 0.21
CA ASP A 36 -5.82 7.44 -0.67
C ASP A 36 -5.39 7.77 -2.11
N ASP A 37 -5.84 8.91 -2.64
CA ASP A 37 -5.50 9.34 -3.99
C ASP A 37 -3.98 9.52 -4.15
N PHE A 38 -3.34 10.17 -3.19
CA PHE A 38 -1.90 10.38 -3.22
C PHE A 38 -1.14 9.06 -3.25
N ASP A 39 -1.47 8.16 -2.35
CA ASP A 39 -0.80 6.86 -2.25
C ASP A 39 -0.90 6.07 -3.55
N ASN A 40 -2.11 6.01 -4.10
CA ASN A 40 -2.35 5.25 -5.33
C ASN A 40 -1.70 5.90 -6.56
N ARG A 41 -1.65 7.23 -6.62
CA ARG A 41 -0.94 7.93 -7.70
C ARG A 41 0.56 7.68 -7.64
N VAL A 42 1.15 7.76 -6.46
CA VAL A 42 2.59 7.52 -6.28
C VAL A 42 2.96 6.10 -6.65
N GLU A 43 2.20 5.11 -6.18
CA GLU A 43 2.45 3.70 -6.49
C GLU A 43 2.27 3.39 -7.97
N LYS A 44 1.23 3.95 -8.60
CA LYS A 44 0.96 3.76 -10.03
C LYS A 44 2.03 4.42 -10.89
N TRP A 45 2.52 5.57 -10.46
CA TRP A 45 3.60 6.28 -11.17
C TRP A 45 4.88 5.47 -11.16
N ARG A 46 5.23 4.95 -9.99
CA ARG A 46 6.41 4.10 -9.83
C ARG A 46 6.30 2.80 -10.61
N ASP A 47 5.13 2.18 -10.59
CA ASP A 47 4.88 0.86 -11.20
C ASP A 47 3.54 0.89 -11.94
N PRO A 48 3.56 1.04 -13.28
CA PRO A 48 2.32 1.09 -14.06
C PRO A 48 1.43 -0.15 -13.93
N SER A 49 1.99 -1.29 -13.48
CA SER A 49 1.20 -2.50 -13.25
C SER A 49 0.45 -2.47 -11.93
N HIS A 50 0.71 -1.47 -11.09
CA HIS A 50 0.00 -1.31 -9.82
C HIS A 50 -1.50 -1.17 -10.07
N GLY A 51 -2.31 -1.99 -9.40
CA GLY A 51 -3.75 -1.87 -9.43
C GLY A 51 -4.20 -0.75 -8.48
N ARG A 52 -4.68 -1.14 -7.30
CA ARG A 52 -5.10 -0.19 -6.28
C ARG A 52 -4.62 -0.68 -4.92
N SER A 53 -4.03 0.22 -4.14
CA SER A 53 -3.81 -0.04 -2.71
C SER A 53 -5.14 0.10 -1.99
N CYS A 54 -5.57 -0.96 -1.33
CA CYS A 54 -6.82 -0.97 -0.59
C CYS A 54 -6.62 -0.39 0.80
N THR A 55 -7.70 0.12 1.39
CA THR A 55 -7.70 0.55 2.79
C THR A 55 -7.82 -0.65 3.71
N ARG A 56 -7.55 -0.43 5.01
CA ARG A 56 -7.77 -1.46 6.03
C ARG A 56 -9.21 -1.97 6.01
N GLU A 57 -10.16 -1.05 5.91
CA GLU A 57 -11.59 -1.36 5.91
C GLU A 57 -11.98 -2.22 4.71
N GLU A 58 -11.41 -1.93 3.55
CA GLU A 58 -11.65 -2.72 2.35
C GLU A 58 -11.12 -4.16 2.51
N TRP A 59 -9.92 -4.32 3.07
CA TRP A 59 -9.35 -5.65 3.34
C TRP A 59 -10.22 -6.44 4.33
N HIS A 60 -10.71 -5.80 5.39
CA HIS A 60 -11.62 -6.45 6.33
C HIS A 60 -12.90 -6.90 5.64
N ALA A 61 -13.45 -6.06 4.77
CA ALA A 61 -14.65 -6.42 4.01
C ALA A 61 -14.42 -7.62 3.09
N PHE A 62 -13.28 -7.67 2.40
CA PHE A 62 -12.95 -8.80 1.53
C PHE A 62 -12.85 -10.11 2.32
N PHE A 63 -12.23 -10.07 3.49
CA PHE A 63 -12.12 -11.23 4.36
C PHE A 63 -13.48 -11.70 4.85
N THR A 64 -14.30 -10.78 5.35
CA THR A 64 -15.64 -11.08 5.85
C THR A 64 -16.53 -11.67 4.75
N GLN A 65 -16.53 -11.07 3.57
CA GLN A 65 -17.33 -11.53 2.44
C GLN A 65 -16.90 -12.91 1.95
N ALA A 66 -15.64 -13.26 2.13
CA ALA A 66 -15.11 -14.57 1.76
C ALA A 66 -15.33 -15.64 2.83
N GLY A 67 -15.91 -15.30 3.98
CA GLY A 67 -16.12 -16.23 5.08
C GLY A 67 -14.90 -16.44 5.96
N LEU A 68 -13.93 -15.54 5.88
CA LEU A 68 -12.74 -15.57 6.73
C LEU A 68 -12.96 -14.71 7.98
N VAL A 69 -12.59 -15.26 9.13
CA VAL A 69 -12.59 -14.53 10.39
C VAL A 69 -11.18 -13.92 10.60
N VAL A 70 -11.11 -12.62 10.87
CA VAL A 70 -9.82 -11.98 11.17
C VAL A 70 -9.40 -12.44 12.57
N ALA A 71 -8.38 -13.29 12.63
CA ALA A 71 -7.86 -13.85 13.88
C ALA A 71 -6.74 -12.99 14.48
N TYR A 72 -6.05 -12.21 13.66
CA TYR A 72 -4.96 -11.32 14.11
C TYR A 72 -4.77 -10.20 13.08
N GLU A 73 -4.43 -9.04 13.58
CA GLU A 73 -4.12 -7.87 12.75
C GLU A 73 -2.97 -7.09 13.36
N GLU A 74 -2.04 -6.67 12.52
CA GLU A 74 -0.99 -5.74 12.89
C GLU A 74 -0.89 -4.66 11.83
N ASN A 75 -0.93 -3.39 12.25
CA ASN A 75 -0.72 -2.25 11.37
C ASN A 75 0.66 -1.71 11.66
N PHE A 76 1.46 -1.47 10.62
CA PHE A 76 2.81 -0.97 10.78
C PHE A 76 3.18 0.01 9.68
N ARG A 77 4.26 0.73 9.90
CA ARG A 77 4.72 1.75 8.95
C ARG A 77 6.04 1.29 8.33
N LYS A 78 6.23 1.64 7.06
CA LYS A 78 7.44 1.31 6.30
C LYS A 78 8.03 2.59 5.73
N THR A 79 9.27 2.90 6.13
CA THR A 79 9.99 4.04 5.58
C THR A 79 10.78 3.58 4.35
N HIS A 80 10.61 4.31 3.25
CA HIS A 80 11.29 4.03 2.00
C HIS A 80 12.30 5.12 1.70
N ASN A 81 13.56 4.73 1.47
CA ASN A 81 14.52 5.63 0.87
C ASN A 81 14.12 5.84 -0.60
N TYR A 82 13.96 7.10 -1.01
CA TYR A 82 13.41 7.40 -2.33
C TYR A 82 14.28 6.85 -3.47
N ASP A 83 15.60 7.03 -3.36
CA ASP A 83 16.51 6.56 -4.40
C ASP A 83 16.46 5.04 -4.53
N ASP A 84 16.53 4.31 -3.42
CA ASP A 84 16.47 2.84 -3.42
C ASP A 84 15.12 2.34 -3.96
N TRP A 85 14.04 2.98 -3.54
CA TRP A 85 12.67 2.61 -3.92
C TRP A 85 12.45 2.76 -5.43
N THR A 86 12.97 3.84 -6.04
CA THR A 86 12.84 4.07 -7.48
C THR A 86 13.78 3.20 -8.30
N VAL A 87 14.96 2.88 -7.78
CA VAL A 87 15.90 1.96 -8.44
C VAL A 87 15.30 0.57 -8.55
N ARG A 88 14.66 0.08 -7.49
CA ARG A 88 14.04 -1.26 -7.51
C ARG A 88 12.95 -1.41 -8.57
N SER A 89 12.25 -0.33 -8.89
CA SER A 89 11.23 -0.34 -9.95
C SER A 89 11.78 0.04 -11.32
N GLN A 90 13.08 0.36 -11.41
CA GLN A 90 13.74 0.79 -12.65
C GLN A 90 13.07 2.04 -13.25
N LEU A 91 12.65 2.97 -12.41
CA LEU A 91 12.00 4.19 -12.85
C LEU A 91 13.01 5.06 -13.63
N PRO A 92 12.68 5.50 -14.85
CA PRO A 92 13.58 6.38 -15.62
C PRO A 92 13.88 7.67 -14.87
N ALA A 93 15.07 8.24 -15.10
CA ALA A 93 15.53 9.43 -14.38
C ALA A 93 14.57 10.62 -14.52
N GLU A 94 13.99 10.82 -15.69
CA GLU A 94 13.01 11.91 -15.92
C GLU A 94 11.74 11.69 -15.10
N GLU A 95 11.25 10.47 -15.05
CA GLU A 95 10.07 10.12 -14.26
C GLU A 95 10.37 10.18 -12.76
N LYS A 96 11.56 9.77 -12.36
CA LYS A 96 12.01 9.88 -10.97
C LYS A 96 11.99 11.34 -10.51
N ALA A 97 12.51 12.26 -11.33
CA ALA A 97 12.52 13.68 -11.02
C ALA A 97 11.11 14.28 -10.97
N ALA A 98 10.25 13.89 -11.90
CA ALA A 98 8.85 14.34 -11.94
C ALA A 98 8.07 13.86 -10.73
N LEU A 99 8.25 12.60 -10.34
CA LEU A 99 7.60 12.03 -9.16
C LEU A 99 8.09 12.71 -7.86
N GLU A 100 9.38 12.96 -7.76
CA GLU A 100 9.95 13.71 -6.63
C GLU A 100 9.29 15.09 -6.50
N HIS A 101 9.16 15.81 -7.61
CA HIS A 101 8.50 17.12 -7.62
C HIS A 101 7.05 17.00 -7.15
N PHE A 102 6.32 16.02 -7.62
CA PHE A 102 4.94 15.79 -7.23
C PHE A 102 4.83 15.53 -5.71
N ILE A 103 5.70 14.69 -5.16
CA ILE A 103 5.71 14.36 -3.73
C ILE A 103 6.05 15.59 -2.89
N LEU A 104 7.09 16.34 -3.28
CA LEU A 104 7.54 17.53 -2.54
C LEU A 104 6.52 18.68 -2.61
N ALA A 105 5.72 18.74 -3.67
CA ALA A 105 4.69 19.76 -3.85
C ALA A 105 3.36 19.40 -3.19
N SER A 106 3.26 18.27 -2.51
CA SER A 106 2.02 17.81 -1.89
C SER A 106 1.63 18.69 -0.69
N SER A 107 0.38 18.56 -0.26
CA SER A 107 -0.18 19.36 0.84
C SER A 107 0.52 19.06 2.18
N ASP A 108 0.37 19.96 3.14
CA ASP A 108 0.90 19.76 4.50
C ASP A 108 0.34 18.49 5.14
N LYS A 109 -0.91 18.18 4.89
CA LYS A 109 -1.55 16.96 5.38
C LYS A 109 -0.83 15.72 4.85
N ILE A 110 -0.53 15.68 3.56
CA ILE A 110 0.20 14.57 2.94
C ILE A 110 1.63 14.52 3.48
N GLN A 111 2.31 15.66 3.54
CA GLN A 111 3.68 15.75 4.05
C GLN A 111 3.78 15.16 5.46
N HIS A 112 2.82 15.47 6.30
CA HIS A 112 2.78 14.98 7.67
C HIS A 112 2.43 13.50 7.74
N SER A 113 1.39 13.06 7.03
CA SER A 113 0.92 11.67 7.07
C SER A 113 1.95 10.68 6.56
N TYR A 114 2.69 11.05 5.52
CA TYR A 114 3.70 10.18 4.92
C TYR A 114 5.12 10.50 5.40
N ASP A 115 5.25 11.35 6.42
CA ASP A 115 6.54 11.71 7.03
C ASP A 115 7.60 11.98 5.96
N ILE A 116 7.26 12.86 5.02
CA ILE A 116 8.11 13.18 3.88
C ILE A 116 9.32 13.98 4.37
N LYS A 117 10.52 13.47 4.10
CA LYS A 117 11.78 14.09 4.51
C LYS A 117 12.64 14.44 3.31
N THR A 118 13.32 15.57 3.42
CA THR A 118 14.25 16.03 2.39
C THR A 118 15.68 16.01 2.90
N ARG A 119 16.63 15.87 1.96
CA ARG A 119 18.05 15.99 2.25
C ARG A 119 18.43 17.48 2.35
N SER A 120 19.65 17.75 2.82
CA SER A 120 20.18 19.12 2.90
C SER A 120 20.25 19.82 1.54
N ASP A 121 20.34 19.04 0.44
CA ASP A 121 20.36 19.58 -0.93
C ASP A 121 18.95 19.84 -1.48
N GLY A 122 17.89 19.60 -0.70
CA GLY A 122 16.53 19.83 -1.10
C GLY A 122 15.85 18.67 -1.83
N HIS A 123 16.60 17.61 -2.16
CA HIS A 123 16.02 16.42 -2.79
C HIS A 123 15.29 15.56 -1.78
N LEU A 124 14.33 14.79 -2.28
CA LEU A 124 13.54 13.87 -1.46
C LEU A 124 14.44 12.75 -0.91
N GLU A 125 14.47 12.61 0.40
CA GLU A 125 15.21 11.55 1.07
C GLU A 125 14.37 10.31 1.27
N SER A 126 13.21 10.45 1.92
CA SER A 126 12.37 9.32 2.29
C SER A 126 10.92 9.73 2.47
N PHE A 127 10.06 8.74 2.41
CA PHE A 127 8.66 8.84 2.81
C PHE A 127 8.25 7.56 3.50
N THR A 128 7.16 7.61 4.29
CA THR A 128 6.71 6.47 5.08
C THR A 128 5.28 6.10 4.71
N SER A 129 5.10 4.88 4.24
CA SER A 129 3.79 4.33 3.89
C SER A 129 3.26 3.46 5.01
N ASN A 130 2.01 3.03 4.86
CA ASN A 130 1.33 2.19 5.84
C ASN A 130 1.16 0.79 5.27
N ALA A 131 1.20 -0.21 6.15
CA ALA A 131 1.05 -1.60 5.78
C ALA A 131 0.24 -2.35 6.84
N ILE A 132 -0.31 -3.49 6.43
CA ILE A 132 -1.12 -4.33 7.31
C ILE A 132 -0.65 -5.77 7.20
N LEU A 133 -0.69 -6.46 8.33
CA LEU A 133 -0.62 -7.92 8.40
C LEU A 133 -1.95 -8.40 8.90
N LEU A 134 -2.64 -9.22 8.11
CA LEU A 134 -3.91 -9.84 8.49
C LEU A 134 -3.77 -11.35 8.48
N LYS A 135 -4.29 -11.98 9.53
CA LYS A 135 -4.41 -13.42 9.59
C LYS A 135 -5.89 -13.78 9.61
N GLY A 136 -6.33 -14.41 8.52
CA GLY A 136 -7.71 -14.88 8.39
C GLY A 136 -7.80 -16.36 8.67
N ARG A 137 -8.88 -16.79 9.33
CA ARG A 137 -9.18 -18.19 9.59
C ARG A 137 -10.49 -18.55 8.91
N LYS A 138 -10.49 -19.68 8.21
CA LYS A 138 -11.72 -20.19 7.59
C LYS A 138 -12.65 -20.70 8.69
N GLY A 139 -13.85 -20.15 8.70
CA GLY A 139 -14.88 -20.55 9.66
C GLY A 139 -15.51 -21.88 9.40
#